data_f3c40683aa7d457d69449cb9c31632d8
#
_entry.id   f3c40683aa7d457d69449cb9c31632d8
#
_cell.length_a   1.000
_cell.length_b   1.000
_cell.length_c   1.000
_cell.angle_alpha   90.00
_cell.angle_beta   90.00
_cell.angle_gamma   90.00
#
_symmetry.space_group_name_H-M   'P 1'
#
loop_
_entity.id
_entity.type
_entity.pdbx_description
1 polymer ?
#
loop_
_entity_poly.entity_id
_entity_poly.type
_entity_poly.pdbx_seq_one_letter_code
_entity_poly.pdbx_strand_id
1 'polypeptide(L)'
;MAYSYCHGGDIETFVSEFGAQPIDLSANINPFGVPEAVRAAMHRAVDECAHYPDPFCRAARQAVAEAEGIPADMIYCGNGAADLIFRLALSVRPRRALILSPTFAEYAAALETVGCEICRYELSERNDFALTPEFADAIDENVD
;
A
#
# COMPACT_ATOMS: atom_id res chain seq x y z
N MET A 1 1.24 19.84 14.50
CA MET A 1 2.23 18.76 14.41
C MET A 1 2.67 18.71 12.95
N ALA A 2 3.97 18.86 12.66
CA ALA A 2 4.48 18.66 11.32
C ALA A 2 4.35 17.16 11.00
N TYR A 3 3.63 16.81 9.97
CA TYR A 3 3.52 15.44 9.47
C TYR A 3 4.90 15.06 8.91
N SER A 4 5.66 14.28 9.64
CA SER A 4 6.92 13.71 9.14
C SER A 4 6.54 12.50 8.29
N TYR A 5 6.34 12.73 7.00
CA TYR A 5 6.11 11.67 6.04
C TYR A 5 7.44 10.96 5.77
N CYS A 6 7.55 9.70 6.13
CA CYS A 6 8.73 8.87 5.91
C CYS A 6 8.40 7.82 4.83
N HIS A 7 8.11 8.27 3.60
CA HIS A 7 7.97 7.39 2.46
C HIS A 7 9.24 7.35 1.63
N GLY A 8 9.56 6.15 1.11
CA GLY A 8 10.54 6.01 0.06
C GLY A 8 10.10 6.77 -1.21
N GLY A 9 11.07 7.20 -2.04
CA GLY A 9 10.84 7.89 -3.30
C GLY A 9 10.65 9.41 -3.19
N ASP A 10 10.80 10.00 -2.01
CA ASP A 10 10.75 11.46 -1.83
C ASP A 10 12.08 12.12 -2.24
N ILE A 11 12.36 12.06 -3.54
CA ILE A 11 13.58 12.63 -4.14
C ILE A 11 13.56 14.15 -4.06
N GLU A 12 12.41 14.77 -4.16
CA GLU A 12 12.29 16.24 -4.18
C GLU A 12 12.72 16.85 -2.85
N THR A 13 12.31 16.28 -1.72
CA THR A 13 12.76 16.73 -0.40
C THR A 13 14.26 16.54 -0.27
N PHE A 14 14.82 15.42 -0.68
CA PHE A 14 16.26 15.18 -0.65
C PHE A 14 17.03 16.21 -1.49
N VAL A 15 16.61 16.45 -2.73
CA VAL A 15 17.24 17.44 -3.62
C VAL A 15 17.15 18.86 -3.03
N SER A 16 16.02 19.21 -2.42
CA SER A 16 15.84 20.51 -1.76
C SER A 16 16.78 20.69 -0.57
N GLU A 17 17.04 19.64 0.21
CA GLU A 17 17.86 19.70 1.41
C GLU A 17 19.36 19.62 1.09
N PHE A 18 19.77 18.74 0.16
CA PHE A 18 21.17 18.45 -0.11
C PHE A 18 21.70 19.00 -1.43
N GLY A 19 20.85 19.54 -2.29
CA GLY A 19 21.24 20.14 -3.57
C GLY A 19 21.80 19.17 -4.61
N ALA A 20 21.60 17.86 -4.42
CA ALA A 20 22.13 16.80 -5.30
C ALA A 20 21.09 15.70 -5.55
N GLN A 21 21.17 15.07 -6.72
CA GLN A 21 20.32 13.92 -7.05
C GLN A 21 20.81 12.66 -6.32
N PRO A 22 19.94 11.96 -5.56
CA PRO A 22 20.32 10.71 -4.92
C PRO A 22 20.31 9.53 -5.90
N ILE A 23 21.01 8.46 -5.50
CA ILE A 23 20.71 7.13 -6.01
C ILE A 23 19.57 6.60 -5.14
N ASP A 24 18.37 6.53 -5.69
CA ASP A 24 17.19 6.11 -4.92
C ASP A 24 17.10 4.59 -4.82
N LEU A 25 17.27 4.08 -3.60
CA LEU A 25 17.09 2.68 -3.23
C LEU A 25 15.92 2.52 -2.23
N SER A 26 15.13 3.57 -2.01
CA SER A 26 14.07 3.62 -1.00
C SER A 26 12.71 3.13 -1.51
N ALA A 27 12.56 2.94 -2.83
CA ALA A 27 11.32 2.49 -3.44
C ALA A 27 11.55 1.34 -4.43
N ASN A 28 10.62 0.39 -4.45
CA ASN A 28 10.63 -0.75 -5.39
C ASN A 28 10.09 -0.32 -6.75
N ILE A 29 10.90 0.39 -7.52
CA ILE A 29 10.56 0.83 -8.87
C ILE A 29 11.17 -0.14 -9.89
N ASN A 30 10.39 -0.46 -10.95
CA ASN A 30 10.89 -1.28 -12.04
C ASN A 30 12.04 -0.55 -12.77
N PRO A 31 13.28 -1.05 -12.70
CA PRO A 31 14.44 -0.39 -13.32
C PRO A 31 14.36 -0.34 -14.85
N PHE A 32 13.54 -1.17 -15.47
CA PHE A 32 13.31 -1.17 -16.93
C PHE A 32 12.25 -0.16 -17.36
N GLY A 33 11.66 0.59 -16.41
CA GLY A 33 10.64 1.59 -16.68
C GLY A 33 9.27 0.99 -17.01
N VAL A 34 8.44 1.77 -17.71
CA VAL A 34 7.08 1.35 -18.08
C VAL A 34 7.15 0.42 -19.31
N PRO A 35 6.58 -0.79 -19.23
CA PRO A 35 6.51 -1.70 -20.38
C PRO A 35 5.80 -1.03 -21.59
N GLU A 36 6.28 -1.33 -22.80
CA GLU A 36 5.76 -0.66 -24.02
C GLU A 36 4.26 -0.88 -24.23
N ALA A 37 3.75 -2.08 -23.95
CA ALA A 37 2.32 -2.36 -24.05
C ALA A 37 1.47 -1.50 -23.07
N VAL A 38 2.00 -1.25 -21.87
CA VAL A 38 1.36 -0.37 -20.87
C VAL A 38 1.40 1.07 -21.34
N ARG A 39 2.55 1.54 -21.83
CA ARG A 39 2.71 2.89 -22.41
C ARG A 39 1.72 3.14 -23.53
N ALA A 40 1.62 2.21 -24.47
CA ALA A 40 0.68 2.30 -25.58
C ALA A 40 -0.79 2.31 -25.11
N ALA A 41 -1.12 1.53 -24.10
CA ALA A 41 -2.46 1.54 -23.49
C ALA A 41 -2.78 2.89 -22.82
N MET A 42 -1.83 3.46 -22.08
CA MET A 42 -1.98 4.78 -21.45
C MET A 42 -2.20 5.88 -22.50
N HIS A 43 -1.45 5.86 -23.61
CA HIS A 43 -1.67 6.84 -24.70
C HIS A 43 -3.07 6.74 -25.29
N ARG A 44 -3.60 5.53 -25.50
CA ARG A 44 -5.00 5.36 -25.98
C ARG A 44 -6.02 5.85 -24.96
N ALA A 45 -5.78 5.63 -23.68
CA ALA A 45 -6.69 6.02 -22.61
C ALA A 45 -6.81 7.53 -22.41
N VAL A 46 -5.86 8.34 -22.94
CA VAL A 46 -5.94 9.81 -22.85
C VAL A 46 -7.21 10.36 -23.50
N ASP A 47 -7.61 9.81 -24.65
CA ASP A 47 -8.82 10.26 -25.34
C ASP A 47 -10.10 9.88 -24.59
N GLU A 48 -10.04 8.83 -23.75
CA GLU A 48 -11.17 8.38 -22.92
C GLU A 48 -11.36 9.25 -21.67
N CYS A 49 -10.36 10.08 -21.30
CA CYS A 49 -10.46 10.99 -20.15
C CYS A 49 -11.52 12.09 -20.31
N ALA A 50 -12.11 12.24 -21.50
CA ALA A 50 -13.26 13.12 -21.72
C ALA A 50 -14.54 12.62 -21.02
N HIS A 51 -14.56 11.38 -20.57
CA HIS A 51 -15.68 10.74 -19.90
C HIS A 51 -15.35 10.36 -18.47
N TYR A 52 -16.37 10.22 -17.61
CA TYR A 52 -16.17 9.65 -16.28
C TYR A 52 -15.75 8.18 -16.39
N PRO A 53 -14.78 7.73 -15.59
CA PRO A 53 -14.40 6.33 -15.56
C PRO A 53 -15.53 5.45 -14.99
N ASP A 54 -15.48 4.14 -15.28
CA ASP A 54 -16.38 3.19 -14.64
C ASP A 54 -16.12 3.16 -13.11
N PRO A 55 -17.10 3.60 -12.29
CA PRO A 55 -16.91 3.68 -10.83
C PRO A 55 -16.74 2.32 -10.17
N PHE A 56 -17.06 1.23 -10.87
CA PHE A 56 -16.92 -0.14 -10.38
C PHE A 56 -15.69 -0.87 -10.94
N CYS A 57 -14.90 -0.22 -11.78
CA CYS A 57 -13.69 -0.77 -12.41
C CYS A 57 -13.92 -2.16 -13.04
N ARG A 58 -15.07 -2.39 -13.68
CA ARG A 58 -15.50 -3.71 -14.14
C ARG A 58 -14.49 -4.38 -15.07
N ALA A 59 -14.00 -3.66 -16.07
CA ALA A 59 -13.03 -4.17 -17.02
C ALA A 59 -11.69 -4.53 -16.35
N ALA A 60 -11.19 -3.68 -15.44
CA ALA A 60 -9.97 -3.94 -14.71
C ALA A 60 -10.12 -5.16 -13.78
N ARG A 61 -11.23 -5.24 -13.04
CA ARG A 61 -11.52 -6.38 -12.17
C ARG A 61 -11.63 -7.69 -12.94
N GLN A 62 -12.27 -7.67 -14.11
CA GLN A 62 -12.38 -8.86 -14.97
C GLN A 62 -11.01 -9.30 -15.48
N ALA A 63 -10.18 -8.38 -15.95
CA ALA A 63 -8.83 -8.69 -16.42
C ALA A 63 -7.94 -9.29 -15.32
N VAL A 64 -8.01 -8.74 -14.10
CA VAL A 64 -7.29 -9.30 -12.94
C VAL A 64 -7.86 -10.68 -12.56
N ALA A 65 -9.19 -10.85 -12.58
CA ALA A 65 -9.84 -12.12 -12.29
C ALA A 65 -9.35 -13.24 -13.23
N GLU A 66 -9.27 -12.94 -14.53
CA GLU A 66 -8.77 -13.86 -15.55
C GLU A 66 -7.28 -14.18 -15.36
N ALA A 67 -6.46 -13.18 -15.02
CA ALA A 67 -5.03 -13.37 -14.83
C ALA A 67 -4.69 -14.17 -13.57
N GLU A 68 -5.42 -13.92 -12.47
CA GLU A 68 -5.14 -14.52 -11.15
C GLU A 68 -5.99 -15.77 -10.86
N GLY A 69 -6.98 -16.06 -11.69
CA GLY A 69 -7.87 -17.22 -11.50
C GLY A 69 -8.80 -17.09 -10.29
N ILE A 70 -9.19 -15.87 -9.92
CA ILE A 70 -10.08 -15.58 -8.78
C ILE A 70 -11.35 -14.88 -9.26
N PRO A 71 -12.49 -15.01 -8.55
CA PRO A 71 -13.74 -14.33 -8.92
C PRO A 71 -13.60 -12.81 -8.92
N ALA A 72 -14.17 -12.13 -9.92
CA ALA A 72 -14.09 -10.66 -10.05
C ALA A 72 -14.79 -9.90 -8.91
N ASP A 73 -15.72 -10.51 -8.20
CA ASP A 73 -16.38 -9.95 -7.02
C ASP A 73 -15.51 -9.97 -5.76
N MET A 74 -14.42 -10.73 -5.77
CA MET A 74 -13.38 -10.71 -4.73
C MET A 74 -12.29 -9.67 -4.96
N ILE A 75 -12.37 -8.90 -6.06
CA ILE A 75 -11.36 -7.90 -6.43
C ILE A 75 -11.90 -6.51 -6.17
N TYR A 76 -11.13 -5.71 -5.45
CA TYR A 76 -11.40 -4.31 -5.22
C TYR A 76 -10.24 -3.46 -5.77
N CYS A 77 -10.56 -2.46 -6.58
CA CYS A 77 -9.56 -1.56 -7.17
C CYS A 77 -9.48 -0.26 -6.35
N GLY A 78 -8.26 0.22 -6.15
CA GLY A 78 -7.97 1.48 -5.48
C GLY A 78 -6.80 2.22 -6.12
N ASN A 79 -6.59 3.45 -5.69
CA ASN A 79 -5.46 4.26 -6.14
C ASN A 79 -4.21 3.91 -5.32
N GLY A 80 -3.63 2.78 -5.63
CA GLY A 80 -2.51 2.18 -4.89
C GLY A 80 -2.93 1.46 -3.62
N ALA A 81 -1.97 0.78 -2.98
CA ALA A 81 -2.21 0.01 -1.77
C ALA A 81 -2.65 0.89 -0.59
N ALA A 82 -2.12 2.11 -0.47
CA ALA A 82 -2.48 3.02 0.60
C ALA A 82 -3.99 3.32 0.61
N ASP A 83 -4.58 3.68 -0.54
CA ASP A 83 -6.03 3.92 -0.65
C ASP A 83 -6.85 2.72 -0.16
N LEU A 84 -6.45 1.50 -0.51
CA LEU A 84 -7.15 0.28 -0.08
C LEU A 84 -7.00 0.02 1.42
N ILE A 85 -5.82 0.28 1.99
CA ILE A 85 -5.56 0.13 3.43
C ILE A 85 -6.44 1.09 4.23
N PHE A 86 -6.49 2.37 3.84
CA PHE A 86 -7.36 3.36 4.50
C PHE A 86 -8.85 3.01 4.38
N ARG A 87 -9.30 2.58 3.21
CA ARG A 87 -10.69 2.14 3.01
C ARG A 87 -11.04 0.93 3.86
N LEU A 88 -10.11 -0.02 3.99
CA LEU A 88 -10.28 -1.19 4.84
C LEU A 88 -10.43 -0.76 6.31
N ALA A 89 -9.50 0.06 6.82
CA ALA A 89 -9.56 0.58 8.18
C ALA A 89 -10.88 1.33 8.46
N LEU A 90 -11.31 2.19 7.53
CA LEU A 90 -12.57 2.92 7.64
C LEU A 90 -13.81 2.01 7.61
N SER A 91 -13.75 0.90 6.88
CA SER A 91 -14.85 -0.06 6.75
C SER A 91 -14.98 -0.94 8.00
N VAL A 92 -13.86 -1.49 8.46
CA VAL A 92 -13.81 -2.42 9.61
C VAL A 92 -13.92 -1.66 10.93
N ARG A 93 -13.24 -0.51 11.04
CA ARG A 93 -13.12 0.31 12.26
C ARG A 93 -12.73 -0.51 13.48
N PRO A 94 -11.59 -1.20 13.43
CA PRO A 94 -11.14 -2.01 14.53
C PRO A 94 -10.88 -1.13 15.76
N ARG A 95 -11.11 -1.68 16.96
CA ARG A 95 -10.79 -1.00 18.22
C ARG A 95 -9.33 -1.23 18.60
N ARG A 96 -8.82 -2.44 18.30
CA ARG A 96 -7.44 -2.84 18.58
C ARG A 96 -6.90 -3.69 17.44
N ALA A 97 -5.73 -3.32 16.95
CA ALA A 97 -5.06 -4.01 15.85
C ALA A 97 -3.62 -4.38 16.22
N LEU A 98 -3.18 -5.53 15.75
CA LEU A 98 -1.80 -5.98 15.85
C LEU A 98 -1.13 -5.79 14.47
N ILE A 99 -0.03 -5.05 14.44
CA ILE A 99 0.79 -4.88 13.25
C ILE A 99 2.23 -5.32 13.50
N LEU A 100 2.91 -5.76 12.45
CA LEU A 100 4.33 -6.07 12.52
C LEU A 100 5.16 -4.77 12.60
N SER A 101 6.36 -4.84 13.17
CA SER A 101 7.33 -3.74 13.18
C SER A 101 8.74 -4.32 12.97
N PRO A 102 9.53 -3.83 11.99
CA PRO A 102 9.19 -2.77 11.03
C PRO A 102 8.19 -3.22 9.97
N THR A 103 7.37 -2.29 9.46
CA THR A 103 6.43 -2.53 8.36
C THR A 103 6.09 -1.23 7.64
N PHE A 104 5.22 -1.30 6.65
CA PHE A 104 4.76 -0.14 5.89
C PHE A 104 3.99 0.84 6.77
N ALA A 105 4.40 2.11 6.76
CA ALA A 105 3.87 3.14 7.66
C ALA A 105 2.35 3.37 7.53
N GLU A 106 1.79 3.13 6.34
CA GLU A 106 0.37 3.34 6.06
C GLU A 106 -0.57 2.45 6.88
N TYR A 107 -0.11 1.29 7.37
CA TYR A 107 -0.94 0.47 8.26
C TYR A 107 -1.28 1.21 9.55
N ALA A 108 -0.25 1.78 10.20
CA ALA A 108 -0.45 2.54 11.42
C ALA A 108 -1.25 3.82 11.13
N ALA A 109 -0.89 4.57 10.08
CA ALA A 109 -1.56 5.81 9.70
C ALA A 109 -3.06 5.61 9.44
N ALA A 110 -3.44 4.55 8.73
CA ALA A 110 -4.85 4.24 8.47
C ALA A 110 -5.61 3.88 9.75
N LEU A 111 -5.01 3.08 10.64
CA LEU A 111 -5.61 2.69 11.92
C LEU A 111 -5.80 3.88 12.86
N GLU A 112 -4.84 4.81 12.89
CA GLU A 112 -4.94 6.05 13.66
C GLU A 112 -6.13 6.92 13.23
N THR A 113 -6.47 6.94 11.94
CA THR A 113 -7.62 7.73 11.43
C THR A 113 -8.96 7.27 11.99
N VAL A 114 -9.06 6.03 12.42
CA VAL A 114 -10.27 5.45 13.02
C VAL A 114 -10.21 5.35 14.55
N GLY A 115 -9.13 5.87 15.15
CA GLY A 115 -8.94 5.83 16.60
C GLY A 115 -8.62 4.45 17.15
N CYS A 116 -8.05 3.56 16.34
CA CYS A 116 -7.68 2.21 16.72
C CYS A 116 -6.48 2.20 17.67
N GLU A 117 -6.51 1.39 18.70
CA GLU A 117 -5.34 1.06 19.52
C GLU A 117 -4.41 0.15 18.72
N ILE A 118 -3.14 0.57 18.57
CA ILE A 118 -2.17 -0.16 17.76
C ILE A 118 -1.16 -0.87 18.65
N CYS A 119 -1.19 -2.19 18.61
CA CYS A 119 -0.17 -3.06 19.19
C CYS A 119 0.87 -3.39 18.11
N ARG A 120 2.16 -3.41 18.48
CA ARG A 120 3.24 -3.76 17.55
C ARG A 120 3.91 -5.04 18.00
N TYR A 121 4.07 -5.97 17.03
CA TYR A 121 4.91 -7.14 17.21
C TYR A 121 6.27 -6.86 16.57
N GLU A 122 7.29 -6.72 17.40
CA GLU A 122 8.64 -6.36 16.97
C GLU A 122 9.35 -7.56 16.35
N LEU A 123 9.68 -7.46 15.08
CA LEU A 123 10.53 -8.42 14.39
C LEU A 123 12.00 -8.12 14.68
N SER A 124 12.84 -9.16 14.70
CA SER A 124 14.25 -9.03 15.06
C SER A 124 15.18 -9.16 13.86
N GLU A 125 16.11 -8.23 13.72
CA GLU A 125 17.20 -8.32 12.74
C GLU A 125 18.06 -9.59 12.93
N ARG A 126 18.15 -10.10 14.18
CA ARG A 126 18.94 -11.31 14.50
C ARG A 126 18.44 -12.57 13.80
N ASN A 127 17.19 -12.59 13.36
CA ASN A 127 16.58 -13.68 12.58
C ASN A 127 16.04 -13.20 11.23
N ASP A 128 16.71 -12.20 10.64
CA ASP A 128 16.37 -11.63 9.34
C ASP A 128 14.90 -11.13 9.25
N PHE A 129 14.38 -10.60 10.35
CA PHE A 129 12.98 -10.16 10.48
C PHE A 129 11.95 -11.26 10.16
N ALA A 130 12.34 -12.52 10.29
CA ALA A 130 11.44 -13.65 10.05
C ALA A 130 10.31 -13.69 11.10
N LEU A 131 9.11 -13.98 10.64
CA LEU A 131 7.96 -14.23 11.49
C LEU A 131 8.13 -15.59 12.16
N THR A 132 8.09 -15.62 13.47
CA THR A 132 8.25 -16.85 14.27
C THR A 132 6.90 -17.39 14.77
N PRO A 133 6.81 -18.68 15.16
CA PRO A 133 5.56 -19.25 15.67
C PRO A 133 4.96 -18.51 16.88
N GLU A 134 5.79 -17.84 17.67
CA GLU A 134 5.37 -17.05 18.83
C GLU A 134 4.51 -15.83 18.45
N PHE A 135 4.51 -15.45 17.17
CA PHE A 135 3.58 -14.43 16.68
C PHE A 135 2.11 -14.84 16.90
N ALA A 136 1.81 -16.13 16.81
CA ALA A 136 0.45 -16.62 17.05
C ALA A 136 -0.03 -16.33 18.46
N ASP A 137 0.87 -16.34 19.44
CA ASP A 137 0.56 -16.06 20.85
C ASP A 137 0.27 -14.56 21.10
N ALA A 138 0.73 -13.70 20.18
CA ALA A 138 0.43 -12.25 20.24
C ALA A 138 -0.97 -11.89 19.69
N ILE A 139 -1.62 -12.82 18.99
CA ILE A 139 -3.00 -12.66 18.50
C ILE A 139 -3.94 -13.16 19.60
N ASP A 140 -4.31 -12.26 20.50
CA ASP A 140 -5.22 -12.54 21.58
C ASP A 140 -6.69 -12.21 21.22
N GLU A 141 -7.62 -12.54 22.12
CA GLU A 141 -9.06 -12.30 21.93
C GLU A 141 -9.47 -10.82 21.86
N ASN A 142 -8.54 -9.90 22.13
CA ASN A 142 -8.78 -8.46 22.10
C ASN A 142 -8.32 -7.81 20.79
N VAL A 143 -7.70 -8.56 19.88
CA VAL A 143 -7.33 -8.10 18.53
C VAL A 143 -8.52 -8.34 17.60
N ASP A 144 -9.00 -7.26 16.97
CA ASP A 144 -10.16 -7.29 16.06
C ASP A 144 -9.81 -7.82 14.65
#